data_51e19b16b47e06ff96f5a9553530b259
#
_entry.id   51e19b16b47e06ff96f5a9553530b259
#
_cell.length_a   1.000
_cell.length_b   1.000
_cell.length_c   1.000
_cell.angle_alpha   90.00
_cell.angle_beta   90.00
_cell.angle_gamma   90.00
#
_symmetry.space_group_name_H-M   'P 1'
#
loop_
_entity.id
_entity.type
_entity.pdbx_description
1 polymer ?
#
loop_
_entity_poly.entity_id
_entity_poly.type
_entity_poly.pdbx_seq_one_letter_code
_entity_poly.pdbx_strand_id
1 'polypeptide(L)'
;ESEIATADSDSIPLPPVVKPVFVDTCRAGMTCIEDYSDSTLRGMAPFYEALNRISSSDSDDSDDKQVRIAVFGDSFIEADIFTAYLREMLQKQFGGCGVGFVTITSMTSGYRPTVRHTFGGWSSHAVTDSIYFYKKKQGISGHYFVPRNGAYVELRGQNKYASLLDTCQRASIFFYNKDSVLLSARVNKGESKNYFLGPSDGLQQVQVDGRIGSIRWTVDRADSALFLSLIHISE
;
A
#
# COMPACT_ATOMS: atom_id res chain seq x y z
N GLU A 1 -30.99 -33.15 53.78
CA GLU A 1 -29.76 -33.40 53.08
C GLU A 1 -30.12 -34.08 51.76
N SER A 2 -30.08 -33.38 50.67
CA SER A 2 -30.31 -33.91 49.32
C SER A 2 -29.07 -33.56 48.48
N GLU A 3 -28.29 -34.60 48.16
CA GLU A 3 -27.16 -34.54 47.24
C GLU A 3 -27.67 -34.19 45.82
N ILE A 4 -27.10 -33.14 45.25
CA ILE A 4 -27.30 -32.80 43.85
C ILE A 4 -26.14 -33.49 43.08
N ALA A 5 -26.48 -34.46 42.27
CA ALA A 5 -25.58 -35.11 41.33
C ALA A 5 -25.27 -34.14 40.20
N THR A 6 -24.00 -33.80 40.07
CA THR A 6 -23.44 -33.06 38.90
C THR A 6 -23.35 -34.02 37.72
N ALA A 7 -24.09 -33.72 36.65
CA ALA A 7 -24.01 -34.47 35.40
C ALA A 7 -22.70 -34.03 34.68
N ASP A 8 -21.82 -35.00 34.42
CA ASP A 8 -20.70 -34.88 33.52
C ASP A 8 -21.19 -34.56 32.11
N SER A 9 -20.80 -33.42 31.57
CA SER A 9 -21.06 -33.10 30.18
C SER A 9 -20.02 -33.83 29.29
N ASP A 10 -20.46 -34.91 28.69
CA ASP A 10 -19.71 -35.59 27.62
C ASP A 10 -19.46 -34.58 26.48
N SER A 11 -18.24 -34.05 26.43
CA SER A 11 -17.75 -33.28 25.31
C SER A 11 -17.53 -34.22 24.12
N ILE A 12 -18.44 -34.17 23.14
CA ILE A 12 -18.26 -34.83 21.85
C ILE A 12 -17.00 -34.27 21.19
N PRO A 13 -15.95 -35.11 20.92
CA PRO A 13 -14.77 -34.62 20.24
C PRO A 13 -15.13 -34.14 18.85
N LEU A 14 -14.84 -32.87 18.57
CA LEU A 14 -14.97 -32.30 17.22
C LEU A 14 -14.14 -33.13 16.24
N PRO A 15 -14.66 -33.46 15.06
CA PRO A 15 -13.89 -34.17 14.04
C PRO A 15 -12.62 -33.38 13.70
N PRO A 16 -11.48 -34.04 13.44
CA PRO A 16 -10.24 -33.39 13.12
C PRO A 16 -10.45 -32.53 11.87
N VAL A 17 -10.08 -31.24 11.97
CA VAL A 17 -10.09 -30.31 10.83
C VAL A 17 -9.06 -30.84 9.82
N VAL A 18 -9.54 -31.50 8.80
CA VAL A 18 -8.70 -31.93 7.67
C VAL A 18 -8.32 -30.66 6.92
N LYS A 19 -7.07 -30.19 7.11
CA LYS A 19 -6.55 -29.11 6.27
C LYS A 19 -6.56 -29.59 4.83
N PRO A 20 -7.14 -28.82 3.88
CA PRO A 20 -7.12 -29.20 2.48
C PRO A 20 -5.65 -29.33 2.03
N VAL A 21 -5.30 -30.52 1.55
CA VAL A 21 -4.01 -30.72 0.88
C VAL A 21 -4.08 -29.92 -0.41
N PHE A 22 -3.33 -28.86 -0.52
CA PHE A 22 -3.18 -28.08 -1.74
C PHE A 22 -2.45 -28.97 -2.74
N VAL A 23 -3.17 -29.57 -3.66
CA VAL A 23 -2.57 -30.23 -4.83
C VAL A 23 -2.33 -29.14 -5.86
N ASP A 24 -1.07 -28.83 -6.15
CA ASP A 24 -0.68 -27.94 -7.23
C ASP A 24 -1.13 -28.54 -8.57
N THR A 25 -2.32 -28.14 -9.02
CA THR A 25 -2.87 -28.58 -10.32
C THR A 25 -2.60 -27.49 -11.35
N CYS A 26 -1.39 -27.46 -11.88
CA CYS A 26 -1.10 -26.71 -13.08
C CYS A 26 -1.97 -27.24 -14.23
N ARG A 27 -2.84 -26.41 -14.78
CA ARG A 27 -3.71 -26.80 -15.90
C ARG A 27 -2.89 -26.88 -17.18
N ALA A 28 -3.14 -27.90 -17.99
CA ALA A 28 -2.50 -28.05 -19.32
C ALA A 28 -2.69 -26.78 -20.16
N GLY A 29 -1.60 -26.23 -20.69
CA GLY A 29 -1.60 -25.02 -21.50
C GLY A 29 -1.44 -23.70 -20.70
N MET A 30 -1.26 -23.77 -19.38
CA MET A 30 -0.93 -22.60 -18.55
C MET A 30 0.53 -22.67 -18.10
N THR A 31 1.20 -21.51 -18.09
CA THR A 31 2.51 -21.38 -17.45
C THR A 31 2.28 -21.26 -15.95
N CYS A 32 2.85 -22.17 -15.18
CA CYS A 32 2.79 -22.16 -13.74
C CYS A 32 3.89 -21.28 -13.14
N ILE A 33 3.68 -20.87 -11.89
CA ILE A 33 4.74 -20.23 -11.10
C ILE A 33 5.73 -21.33 -10.73
N GLU A 34 6.97 -21.18 -11.18
CA GLU A 34 8.05 -22.11 -10.86
C GLU A 34 8.89 -21.55 -9.71
N ASP A 35 9.27 -22.40 -8.79
CA ASP A 35 10.11 -22.04 -7.65
C ASP A 35 11.58 -22.39 -7.94
N TYR A 36 12.39 -21.35 -8.12
CA TYR A 36 13.83 -21.45 -8.38
C TYR A 36 14.68 -21.19 -7.12
N SER A 37 14.10 -21.25 -5.91
CA SER A 37 14.80 -20.87 -4.69
C SER A 37 15.97 -21.79 -4.36
N ASP A 38 15.68 -23.00 -3.99
CA ASP A 38 16.68 -24.06 -3.64
C ASP A 38 16.05 -25.45 -3.78
N SER A 39 16.79 -26.47 -3.34
CA SER A 39 16.32 -27.87 -3.41
C SER A 39 15.06 -28.15 -2.58
N THR A 40 14.67 -27.25 -1.66
CA THR A 40 13.46 -27.39 -0.85
C THR A 40 12.20 -26.83 -1.53
N LEU A 41 12.35 -26.05 -2.60
CA LEU A 41 11.28 -25.39 -3.34
C LEU A 41 10.32 -24.59 -2.42
N ARG A 42 10.88 -23.84 -1.46
CA ARG A 42 10.12 -23.10 -0.45
C ARG A 42 10.28 -21.58 -0.53
N GLY A 43 10.66 -21.05 -1.70
CA GLY A 43 10.87 -19.61 -1.89
C GLY A 43 9.63 -18.75 -1.59
N MET A 44 8.43 -19.29 -1.80
CA MET A 44 7.17 -18.62 -1.49
C MET A 44 6.68 -18.85 -0.04
N ALA A 45 7.33 -19.70 0.74
CA ALA A 45 6.89 -20.01 2.10
C ALA A 45 6.77 -18.75 3.00
N PRO A 46 7.72 -17.81 3.03
CA PRO A 46 7.60 -16.60 3.86
C PRO A 46 6.39 -15.73 3.46
N PHE A 47 6.04 -15.69 2.18
CA PHE A 47 4.88 -14.97 1.68
C PHE A 47 3.57 -15.63 2.18
N TYR A 48 3.45 -16.94 2.04
CA TYR A 48 2.27 -17.67 2.54
C TYR A 48 2.14 -17.62 4.06
N GLU A 49 3.24 -17.68 4.79
CA GLU A 49 3.25 -17.50 6.24
C GLU A 49 2.79 -16.09 6.64
N ALA A 50 3.21 -15.06 5.90
CA ALA A 50 2.75 -13.69 6.12
C ALA A 50 1.25 -13.53 5.86
N LEU A 51 0.72 -14.11 4.78
CA LEU A 51 -0.73 -14.12 4.50
C LEU A 51 -1.53 -14.87 5.57
N ASN A 52 -1.01 -16.00 6.05
CA ASN A 52 -1.65 -16.78 7.12
C ASN A 52 -1.72 -15.98 8.44
N ARG A 53 -0.69 -15.18 8.76
CA ARG A 53 -0.73 -14.30 9.95
C ARG A 53 -1.85 -13.25 9.89
N ILE A 54 -2.15 -12.69 8.70
CA ILE A 54 -3.28 -11.78 8.54
C ILE A 54 -4.61 -12.47 8.87
N SER A 55 -4.74 -13.74 8.47
CA SER A 55 -5.98 -14.51 8.66
C SER A 55 -6.14 -15.05 10.09
N SER A 56 -5.07 -15.12 10.88
CA SER A 56 -5.13 -15.58 12.26
C SER A 56 -5.46 -14.42 13.20
N SER A 57 -6.49 -14.61 14.02
CA SER A 57 -7.01 -13.59 14.95
C SER A 57 -6.13 -13.36 16.19
N ASP A 58 -5.00 -14.06 16.31
CA ASP A 58 -4.27 -14.20 17.57
C ASP A 58 -3.23 -13.10 17.86
N SER A 59 -3.02 -12.13 16.98
CA SER A 59 -2.09 -11.02 17.25
C SER A 59 -2.85 -9.70 17.46
N ASP A 60 -2.72 -9.15 18.65
CA ASP A 60 -3.22 -7.82 19.02
C ASP A 60 -2.37 -6.67 18.43
N ASP A 61 -1.26 -6.99 17.74
CA ASP A 61 -0.35 -6.00 17.18
C ASP A 61 -0.72 -5.67 15.73
N SER A 62 -1.27 -4.47 15.53
CA SER A 62 -1.75 -4.00 14.23
C SER A 62 -0.65 -3.87 13.17
N ASP A 63 0.60 -3.65 13.58
CA ASP A 63 1.74 -3.51 12.65
C ASP A 63 2.18 -4.85 12.03
N ASP A 64 1.89 -5.98 12.68
CA ASP A 64 2.24 -7.33 12.20
C ASP A 64 1.22 -7.90 11.18
N LYS A 65 0.09 -7.21 10.99
CA LYS A 65 -0.99 -7.63 10.07
C LYS A 65 -0.86 -7.10 8.65
N GLN A 66 0.28 -6.57 8.27
CA GLN A 66 0.48 -5.98 6.94
C GLN A 66 1.43 -6.80 6.07
N VAL A 67 0.94 -7.25 4.91
CA VAL A 67 1.80 -7.87 3.87
C VAL A 67 2.08 -6.85 2.76
N ARG A 68 3.35 -6.58 2.51
CA ARG A 68 3.81 -5.66 1.46
C ARG A 68 4.30 -6.46 0.26
N ILE A 69 3.70 -6.21 -0.90
CA ILE A 69 4.05 -6.85 -2.16
C ILE A 69 4.56 -5.77 -3.11
N ALA A 70 5.83 -5.89 -3.53
CA ALA A 70 6.41 -5.02 -4.55
C ALA A 70 6.33 -5.71 -5.91
N VAL A 71 5.69 -5.05 -6.88
CA VAL A 71 5.58 -5.54 -8.26
C VAL A 71 6.29 -4.55 -9.17
N PHE A 72 7.23 -5.05 -9.96
CA PHE A 72 8.01 -4.25 -10.89
C PHE A 72 7.69 -4.67 -12.32
N GLY A 73 7.64 -3.71 -13.23
CA GLY A 73 7.35 -3.97 -14.65
C GLY A 73 7.25 -2.66 -15.44
N ASP A 74 6.56 -2.72 -16.55
CA ASP A 74 6.37 -1.63 -17.49
C ASP A 74 5.18 -0.72 -17.14
N SER A 75 4.66 0.02 -18.12
CA SER A 75 3.54 0.94 -17.98
C SER A 75 2.23 0.28 -17.53
N PHE A 76 2.04 -1.03 -17.76
CA PHE A 76 0.88 -1.78 -17.25
C PHE A 76 0.91 -1.91 -15.73
N ILE A 77 2.09 -2.02 -15.14
CA ILE A 77 2.29 -2.00 -13.68
C ILE A 77 2.15 -0.56 -13.15
N GLU A 78 2.78 0.43 -13.81
CA GLU A 78 2.69 1.83 -13.41
C GLU A 78 1.24 2.33 -13.39
N ALA A 79 0.46 1.98 -14.41
CA ALA A 79 -0.95 2.34 -14.51
C ALA A 79 -1.87 1.47 -13.64
N ASP A 80 -1.33 0.49 -12.92
CA ASP A 80 -2.10 -0.43 -12.06
C ASP A 80 -3.11 -1.31 -12.84
N ILE A 81 -2.89 -1.48 -14.14
CA ILE A 81 -3.81 -2.26 -15.00
C ILE A 81 -3.72 -3.75 -14.65
N PHE A 82 -2.51 -4.26 -14.51
CA PHE A 82 -2.28 -5.66 -14.14
C PHE A 82 -2.50 -5.89 -12.64
N THR A 83 -1.95 -5.01 -11.80
CA THR A 83 -1.95 -5.18 -10.34
C THR A 83 -3.31 -4.92 -9.70
N ALA A 84 -4.22 -4.20 -10.37
CA ALA A 84 -5.56 -3.94 -9.86
C ALA A 84 -6.33 -5.22 -9.53
N TYR A 85 -6.31 -6.19 -10.44
CA TYR A 85 -7.02 -7.46 -10.27
C TYR A 85 -6.41 -8.33 -9.16
N LEU A 86 -5.07 -8.43 -9.13
CA LEU A 86 -4.35 -9.14 -8.08
C LEU A 86 -4.67 -8.54 -6.70
N ARG A 87 -4.63 -7.22 -6.59
CA ARG A 87 -4.98 -6.50 -5.35
C ARG A 87 -6.42 -6.80 -4.93
N GLU A 88 -7.36 -6.71 -5.86
CA GLU A 88 -8.78 -6.98 -5.55
C GLU A 88 -8.98 -8.40 -5.01
N MET A 89 -8.35 -9.41 -5.61
CA MET A 89 -8.44 -10.80 -5.13
C MET A 89 -7.86 -10.95 -3.72
N LEU A 90 -6.68 -10.37 -3.46
CA LEU A 90 -6.04 -10.43 -2.15
C LEU A 90 -6.86 -9.68 -1.09
N GLN A 91 -7.36 -8.47 -1.39
CA GLN A 91 -8.20 -7.70 -0.48
C GLN A 91 -9.54 -8.39 -0.17
N LYS A 92 -10.15 -9.07 -1.15
CA LYS A 92 -11.37 -9.85 -0.90
C LYS A 92 -11.14 -11.07 0.00
N GLN A 93 -9.97 -11.67 -0.09
CA GLN A 93 -9.64 -12.88 0.67
C GLN A 93 -9.07 -12.58 2.06
N PHE A 94 -8.22 -11.58 2.18
CA PHE A 94 -7.45 -11.29 3.40
C PHE A 94 -7.85 -9.97 4.08
N GLY A 95 -8.77 -9.23 3.48
CA GLY A 95 -9.15 -7.91 3.95
C GLY A 95 -8.24 -6.81 3.41
N GLY A 96 -8.45 -5.60 3.93
CA GLY A 96 -7.75 -4.40 3.49
C GLY A 96 -8.51 -3.60 2.44
N CYS A 97 -8.08 -2.38 2.20
CA CYS A 97 -8.61 -1.48 1.18
C CYS A 97 -7.55 -0.49 0.69
N GLY A 98 -7.90 0.34 -0.29
CA GLY A 98 -6.96 1.33 -0.85
C GLY A 98 -6.03 0.77 -1.91
N VAL A 99 -5.20 1.64 -2.46
CA VAL A 99 -4.42 1.36 -3.68
C VAL A 99 -2.92 1.15 -3.44
N GLY A 100 -2.46 1.28 -2.19
CA GLY A 100 -1.06 1.11 -1.85
C GLY A 100 -0.18 2.26 -2.35
N PHE A 101 0.96 1.90 -2.92
CA PHE A 101 1.96 2.85 -3.40
C PHE A 101 1.50 3.61 -4.65
N VAL A 102 1.66 4.94 -4.63
CA VAL A 102 1.40 5.82 -5.78
C VAL A 102 2.55 6.83 -5.88
N THR A 103 3.08 7.04 -7.08
CA THR A 103 4.05 8.10 -7.34
C THR A 103 3.41 9.47 -7.22
N ILE A 104 4.18 10.53 -6.94
CA ILE A 104 3.67 11.91 -6.86
C ILE A 104 3.06 12.36 -8.20
N THR A 105 3.75 12.09 -9.30
CA THR A 105 3.23 12.28 -10.65
C THR A 105 3.35 11.01 -11.46
N SER A 106 2.51 10.81 -12.47
CA SER A 106 2.57 9.67 -13.37
C SER A 106 2.01 10.05 -14.74
N MET A 107 2.73 9.73 -15.81
CA MET A 107 2.25 9.94 -17.18
C MET A 107 1.04 9.05 -17.49
N THR A 108 0.90 7.93 -16.81
CA THR A 108 -0.18 6.96 -16.97
C THR A 108 -1.38 7.22 -16.05
N SER A 109 -1.39 8.33 -15.29
CA SER A 109 -2.43 8.64 -14.30
C SER A 109 -3.86 8.62 -14.86
N GLY A 110 -4.05 9.04 -16.12
CA GLY A 110 -5.35 9.02 -16.80
C GLY A 110 -5.89 7.63 -17.14
N TYR A 111 -5.02 6.63 -17.17
CA TYR A 111 -5.37 5.24 -17.49
C TYR A 111 -5.54 4.35 -16.24
N ARG A 112 -5.21 4.87 -15.06
CA ARG A 112 -5.25 4.11 -13.81
C ARG A 112 -6.69 3.78 -13.40
N PRO A 113 -7.08 2.49 -13.32
CA PRO A 113 -8.45 2.11 -12.97
C PRO A 113 -8.73 2.19 -11.46
N THR A 114 -7.70 2.22 -10.62
CA THR A 114 -7.81 2.01 -9.17
C THR A 114 -8.06 3.28 -8.39
N VAL A 115 -7.51 4.42 -8.84
CA VAL A 115 -7.63 5.71 -8.16
C VAL A 115 -7.60 6.85 -9.18
N ARG A 116 -8.38 7.89 -8.95
CA ARG A 116 -8.23 9.14 -9.69
C ARG A 116 -7.05 9.91 -9.12
N HIS A 117 -6.08 10.22 -9.95
CA HIS A 117 -4.83 10.84 -9.59
C HIS A 117 -4.65 12.15 -10.35
N THR A 118 -4.61 13.27 -9.64
CA THR A 118 -4.37 14.59 -10.20
C THR A 118 -3.25 15.29 -9.46
N PHE A 119 -2.43 16.04 -10.16
CA PHE A 119 -1.27 16.71 -9.60
C PHE A 119 -0.89 17.93 -10.40
N GLY A 120 -0.09 18.81 -9.81
CA GLY A 120 0.44 19.99 -10.48
C GLY A 120 1.55 20.65 -9.68
N GLY A 121 2.43 21.39 -10.36
CA GLY A 121 3.53 22.14 -9.73
C GLY A 121 4.77 21.32 -9.38
N TRP A 122 4.96 20.13 -9.96
CA TRP A 122 6.10 19.23 -9.70
C TRP A 122 7.08 19.19 -10.87
N SER A 123 8.35 19.07 -10.56
CA SER A 123 9.38 18.62 -11.50
C SER A 123 9.75 17.18 -11.17
N SER A 124 9.60 16.28 -12.14
CA SER A 124 9.92 14.85 -12.00
C SER A 124 11.34 14.59 -12.49
N HIS A 125 12.08 13.79 -11.74
CA HIS A 125 13.42 13.33 -12.07
C HIS A 125 13.48 11.81 -11.96
N ALA A 126 13.89 11.15 -13.04
CA ALA A 126 13.94 9.70 -13.15
C ALA A 126 15.40 9.18 -13.11
N VAL A 127 15.54 7.92 -12.77
CA VAL A 127 16.85 7.23 -12.79
C VAL A 127 17.51 7.24 -14.18
N THR A 128 16.73 7.43 -15.22
CA THR A 128 17.17 7.58 -16.61
C THR A 128 17.71 8.97 -16.95
N ASP A 129 17.48 9.96 -16.08
CA ASP A 129 18.00 11.33 -16.27
C ASP A 129 19.51 11.35 -16.05
N SER A 130 20.26 11.68 -17.08
CA SER A 130 21.73 11.54 -17.09
C SER A 130 22.45 12.59 -16.22
N ILE A 131 21.89 13.78 -16.01
CA ILE A 131 22.61 14.93 -15.47
C ILE A 131 22.10 15.39 -14.09
N TYR A 132 20.81 15.28 -13.79
CA TYR A 132 20.19 15.88 -12.60
C TYR A 132 19.62 14.89 -11.60
N PHE A 133 19.98 13.62 -11.70
CA PHE A 133 19.43 12.59 -10.84
C PHE A 133 20.22 12.41 -9.55
N TYR A 134 19.59 12.62 -8.40
CA TYR A 134 20.16 12.33 -7.09
C TYR A 134 20.12 10.83 -6.78
N LYS A 135 21.13 10.08 -7.21
CA LYS A 135 21.21 8.63 -7.11
C LYS A 135 21.03 8.07 -5.69
N LYS A 136 21.32 8.86 -4.66
CA LYS A 136 21.25 8.43 -3.25
C LYS A 136 19.90 8.69 -2.58
N LYS A 137 19.00 9.45 -3.21
CA LYS A 137 17.72 9.88 -2.63
C LYS A 137 16.58 9.64 -3.60
N GLN A 138 16.38 8.39 -3.97
CA GLN A 138 15.30 7.98 -4.86
C GLN A 138 14.30 7.10 -4.13
N GLY A 139 13.05 7.11 -4.57
CA GLY A 139 12.02 6.17 -4.12
C GLY A 139 12.12 4.82 -4.83
N ILE A 140 11.28 3.89 -4.42
CA ILE A 140 11.16 2.55 -5.03
C ILE A 140 10.78 2.61 -6.53
N SER A 141 10.15 3.70 -6.96
CA SER A 141 9.80 3.95 -8.37
C SER A 141 10.98 4.39 -9.24
N GLY A 142 12.18 4.59 -8.67
CA GLY A 142 13.30 5.18 -9.39
C GLY A 142 13.11 6.66 -9.72
N HIS A 143 12.17 7.34 -9.07
CA HIS A 143 11.88 8.76 -9.24
C HIS A 143 12.00 9.53 -7.93
N TYR A 144 12.28 10.83 -8.04
CA TYR A 144 11.98 11.82 -7.02
C TYR A 144 11.35 13.06 -7.67
N PHE A 145 10.65 13.85 -6.85
CA PHE A 145 9.84 14.97 -7.32
C PHE A 145 10.19 16.21 -6.52
N VAL A 146 10.43 17.31 -7.23
CA VAL A 146 10.74 18.61 -6.64
C VAL A 146 9.51 19.51 -6.76
N PRO A 147 8.96 20.01 -5.64
CA PRO A 147 7.78 20.86 -5.66
C PRO A 147 8.16 22.30 -6.01
N ARG A 148 7.22 23.01 -6.64
CA ARG A 148 7.12 24.47 -6.55
C ARG A 148 6.19 24.82 -5.39
N ASN A 149 6.24 26.04 -4.88
CA ASN A 149 5.28 26.51 -3.89
C ASN A 149 3.85 26.40 -4.46
N GLY A 150 2.95 25.80 -3.69
CA GLY A 150 1.60 25.46 -4.13
C GLY A 150 1.50 24.18 -4.97
N ALA A 151 2.58 23.40 -5.09
CA ALA A 151 2.51 22.09 -5.74
C ALA A 151 1.54 21.19 -4.97
N TYR A 152 0.76 20.42 -5.72
CA TYR A 152 -0.24 19.54 -5.11
C TYR A 152 -0.29 18.18 -5.77
N VAL A 153 -0.78 17.23 -5.02
CA VAL A 153 -1.19 15.91 -5.50
C VAL A 153 -2.48 15.51 -4.80
N GLU A 154 -3.44 15.04 -5.56
CA GLU A 154 -4.74 14.59 -5.05
C GLU A 154 -5.02 13.18 -5.53
N LEU A 155 -5.35 12.31 -4.58
CA LEU A 155 -5.86 10.97 -4.82
C LEU A 155 -7.33 10.93 -4.41
N ARG A 156 -8.15 10.34 -5.27
CA ARG A 156 -9.56 10.07 -4.97
C ARG A 156 -9.87 8.62 -5.28
N GLY A 157 -10.33 7.90 -4.28
CA GLY A 157 -10.79 6.55 -4.42
C GLY A 157 -11.95 6.41 -5.41
N GLN A 158 -12.09 5.24 -5.99
CA GLN A 158 -13.19 4.87 -6.86
C GLN A 158 -13.48 3.39 -6.76
N ASN A 159 -14.75 3.02 -6.91
CA ASN A 159 -15.23 1.63 -6.86
C ASN A 159 -15.77 1.13 -8.19
N LYS A 160 -15.51 1.86 -9.30
CA LYS A 160 -16.02 1.50 -10.61
C LYS A 160 -15.50 0.15 -11.11
N TYR A 161 -14.24 -0.16 -10.79
CA TYR A 161 -13.53 -1.34 -11.29
C TYR A 161 -13.24 -2.38 -10.20
N ALA A 162 -13.19 -1.95 -8.92
CA ALA A 162 -12.99 -2.82 -7.78
C ALA A 162 -13.67 -2.24 -6.54
N SER A 163 -14.27 -3.09 -5.70
CA SER A 163 -15.19 -2.67 -4.64
C SER A 163 -14.52 -2.06 -3.40
N LEU A 164 -13.22 -2.30 -3.17
CA LEU A 164 -12.51 -1.92 -1.95
C LEU A 164 -11.51 -0.76 -2.17
N LEU A 165 -11.69 0.01 -3.24
CA LEU A 165 -10.79 1.09 -3.64
C LEU A 165 -11.38 2.49 -3.48
N ASP A 166 -12.59 2.61 -2.98
CA ASP A 166 -13.27 3.90 -2.78
C ASP A 166 -12.78 4.65 -1.53
N THR A 167 -12.29 3.93 -0.54
CA THR A 167 -11.77 4.50 0.70
C THR A 167 -10.51 3.76 1.17
N CYS A 168 -9.72 4.42 2.02
CA CYS A 168 -8.66 3.81 2.82
C CYS A 168 -8.72 4.35 4.24
N GLN A 169 -7.96 3.76 5.15
CA GLN A 169 -7.88 4.19 6.55
C GLN A 169 -6.63 5.02 6.86
N ARG A 170 -5.63 4.96 5.97
CA ARG A 170 -4.36 5.66 6.16
C ARG A 170 -3.84 6.20 4.84
N ALA A 171 -3.35 7.44 4.86
CA ALA A 171 -2.65 8.03 3.73
C ALA A 171 -1.37 8.70 4.22
N SER A 172 -0.26 8.44 3.54
CA SER A 172 1.04 8.97 3.91
C SER A 172 1.75 9.60 2.72
N ILE A 173 2.55 10.63 2.98
CA ILE A 173 3.45 11.23 1.99
C ILE A 173 4.89 11.14 2.50
N PHE A 174 5.82 10.77 1.63
CA PHE A 174 7.23 10.54 1.98
C PHE A 174 8.14 11.51 1.24
N PHE A 175 9.09 12.10 1.95
CA PHE A 175 10.01 13.07 1.40
C PHE A 175 11.31 13.19 2.22
N TYR A 176 12.33 13.79 1.60
CA TYR A 176 13.53 14.30 2.26
C TYR A 176 13.51 15.82 2.21
N ASN A 177 13.92 16.49 3.29
CA ASN A 177 14.05 17.95 3.33
C ASN A 177 15.29 18.37 4.12
N LYS A 178 16.04 19.29 3.56
CA LYS A 178 17.17 19.93 4.25
C LYS A 178 16.77 21.20 4.97
N ASP A 179 15.66 21.81 4.57
CA ASP A 179 15.07 23.00 5.15
C ASP A 179 13.66 22.72 5.63
N SER A 180 13.07 23.68 6.31
CA SER A 180 11.68 23.53 6.80
C SER A 180 10.70 23.37 5.66
N VAL A 181 9.72 22.51 5.84
CA VAL A 181 8.61 22.27 4.90
C VAL A 181 7.29 22.63 5.58
N LEU A 182 6.48 23.41 4.89
CA LEU A 182 5.07 23.59 5.22
C LEU A 182 4.22 22.81 4.23
N LEU A 183 3.52 21.81 4.73
CA LEU A 183 2.67 20.89 3.98
C LEU A 183 1.25 20.97 4.52
N SER A 184 0.26 20.97 3.66
CA SER A 184 -1.14 20.84 4.09
C SER A 184 -1.80 19.61 3.48
N ALA A 185 -2.71 18.99 4.25
CA ALA A 185 -3.53 17.86 3.83
C ALA A 185 -5.01 18.18 3.98
N ARG A 186 -5.78 17.94 2.92
CA ARG A 186 -7.24 18.08 2.94
C ARG A 186 -7.90 16.74 2.60
N VAL A 187 -8.64 16.21 3.58
CA VAL A 187 -9.33 14.92 3.47
C VAL A 187 -10.80 15.15 3.16
N ASN A 188 -11.36 14.36 2.25
CA ASN A 188 -12.79 14.31 1.90
C ASN A 188 -13.42 15.69 1.63
N LYS A 189 -12.64 16.65 1.08
CA LYS A 189 -13.03 18.06 0.88
C LYS A 189 -13.33 18.82 2.18
N GLY A 190 -12.91 18.30 3.33
CA GLY A 190 -12.98 18.99 4.62
C GLY A 190 -11.98 20.14 4.71
N GLU A 191 -11.71 20.58 5.92
CA GLU A 191 -10.70 21.62 6.22
C GLU A 191 -9.28 21.08 5.97
N SER A 192 -8.38 21.98 5.58
CA SER A 192 -6.96 21.67 5.44
C SER A 192 -6.27 21.68 6.79
N LYS A 193 -5.52 20.62 7.07
CA LYS A 193 -4.65 20.53 8.25
C LYS A 193 -3.21 20.82 7.81
N ASN A 194 -2.56 21.73 8.52
CA ASN A 194 -1.18 22.13 8.23
C ASN A 194 -0.19 21.31 9.06
N TYR A 195 0.93 20.98 8.44
CA TYR A 195 2.06 20.28 9.02
C TYR A 195 3.33 21.10 8.78
N PHE A 196 3.97 21.51 9.85
CA PHE A 196 5.27 22.16 9.78
C PHE A 196 6.34 21.17 10.21
N LEU A 197 7.31 20.90 9.33
CA LEU A 197 8.40 19.95 9.57
C LEU A 197 9.73 20.67 9.45
N GLY A 198 10.55 20.51 10.49
CA GLY A 198 11.92 20.99 10.49
C GLY A 198 12.81 20.18 9.55
N PRO A 199 14.05 20.65 9.32
CA PRO A 199 15.02 19.94 8.50
C PRO A 199 15.36 18.56 9.09
N SER A 200 15.65 17.60 8.19
CA SER A 200 16.05 16.24 8.57
C SER A 200 17.02 15.64 7.56
N ASP A 201 17.98 14.86 8.04
CA ASP A 201 18.88 14.07 7.19
C ASP A 201 18.25 12.75 6.75
N GLY A 202 17.18 12.31 7.44
CA GLY A 202 16.45 11.07 7.17
C GLY A 202 15.22 11.26 6.29
N LEU A 203 14.64 10.15 5.89
CA LEU A 203 13.32 10.09 5.26
C LEU A 203 12.27 10.55 6.27
N GLN A 204 11.44 11.50 5.89
CA GLN A 204 10.29 11.93 6.67
C GLN A 204 9.01 11.39 6.08
N GLN A 205 8.02 11.22 6.96
CA GLN A 205 6.66 10.81 6.63
C GLN A 205 5.68 11.72 7.34
N VAL A 206 4.67 12.17 6.62
CA VAL A 206 3.44 12.71 7.23
C VAL A 206 2.32 11.74 6.94
N GLN A 207 1.60 11.36 7.99
CA GLN A 207 0.52 10.39 7.94
C GLN A 207 -0.79 11.03 8.39
N VAL A 208 -1.86 10.64 7.75
CA VAL A 208 -3.23 10.96 8.11
C VAL A 208 -4.01 9.67 8.23
N ASP A 209 -4.65 9.47 9.36
CA ASP A 209 -5.50 8.31 9.65
C ASP A 209 -6.98 8.72 9.65
N GLY A 210 -7.86 7.75 9.33
CA GLY A 210 -9.29 7.91 9.29
C GLY A 210 -9.89 7.42 7.97
N ARG A 211 -11.22 7.48 7.82
CA ARG A 211 -11.88 7.09 6.57
C ARG A 211 -11.62 8.14 5.48
N ILE A 212 -10.75 7.80 4.54
CA ILE A 212 -10.25 8.69 3.48
C ILE A 212 -10.79 8.21 2.12
N GLY A 213 -11.77 8.92 1.57
CA GLY A 213 -12.25 8.72 0.21
C GLY A 213 -11.51 9.61 -0.80
N SER A 214 -10.94 10.71 -0.33
CA SER A 214 -10.02 11.55 -1.10
C SER A 214 -9.06 12.27 -0.19
N ILE A 215 -7.83 12.47 -0.67
CA ILE A 215 -6.83 13.27 0.02
C ILE A 215 -6.09 14.16 -0.98
N ARG A 216 -5.95 15.42 -0.63
CA ARG A 216 -5.12 16.37 -1.35
C ARG A 216 -4.01 16.87 -0.45
N TRP A 217 -2.79 16.59 -0.86
CA TRP A 217 -1.58 17.17 -0.27
C TRP A 217 -1.17 18.40 -1.05
N THR A 218 -0.83 19.48 -0.34
CA THR A 218 -0.31 20.71 -0.96
C THR A 218 0.99 21.08 -0.25
N VAL A 219 2.02 21.39 -1.03
CA VAL A 219 3.28 21.90 -0.54
C VAL A 219 3.19 23.41 -0.55
N ASP A 220 2.87 24.01 0.61
CA ASP A 220 2.68 25.45 0.72
C ASP A 220 4.03 26.18 0.66
N ARG A 221 5.08 25.56 1.26
CA ARG A 221 6.45 26.03 1.18
C ARG A 221 7.45 24.87 1.31
N ALA A 222 8.40 24.79 0.39
CA ALA A 222 9.53 23.87 0.48
C ALA A 222 10.70 24.41 -0.37
N ASP A 223 11.80 24.80 0.26
CA ASP A 223 12.94 25.36 -0.44
C ASP A 223 13.94 24.29 -0.88
N SER A 224 14.08 23.19 -0.15
CA SER A 224 15.01 22.09 -0.44
C SER A 224 14.44 20.74 -0.06
N ALA A 225 13.31 20.36 -0.67
CA ALA A 225 12.64 19.09 -0.40
C ALA A 225 12.54 18.23 -1.67
N LEU A 226 12.73 16.93 -1.50
CA LEU A 226 12.56 15.90 -2.53
C LEU A 226 11.47 14.94 -2.10
N PHE A 227 10.35 14.93 -2.79
CA PHE A 227 9.24 14.03 -2.53
C PHE A 227 9.41 12.73 -3.29
N LEU A 228 9.10 11.61 -2.67
CA LEU A 228 9.30 10.29 -3.24
C LEU A 228 7.99 9.63 -3.67
N SER A 229 7.00 9.61 -2.79
CA SER A 229 5.79 8.85 -3.04
C SER A 229 4.67 9.20 -2.08
N LEU A 230 3.51 8.69 -2.42
CA LEU A 230 2.34 8.58 -1.56
C LEU A 230 2.08 7.11 -1.25
N ILE A 231 1.54 6.85 -0.09
CA ILE A 231 0.97 5.54 0.23
C ILE A 231 -0.47 5.76 0.67
N HIS A 232 -1.37 5.04 0.02
CA HIS A 232 -2.81 5.07 0.27
C HIS A 232 -3.24 3.66 0.64
N ILE A 233 -3.16 3.36 1.93
CA ILE A 233 -3.33 2.00 2.46
C ILE A 233 -4.42 1.99 3.52
N SER A 234 -5.07 0.82 3.66
CA SER A 234 -5.71 0.41 4.90
C SER A 234 -4.92 -0.66 5.62
N GLU A 235 -5.13 -0.75 6.86
CA GLU A 235 -4.89 -1.92 7.68
C GLU A 235 -6.00 -2.93 7.48
#